data_f09dd11141f4b184035023353153500a
#
_entry.id   f09dd11141f4b184035023353153500a
#
_cell.length_a   1.000
_cell.length_b   1.000
_cell.length_c   1.000
_cell.angle_alpha   90.00
_cell.angle_beta   90.00
_cell.angle_gamma   90.00
#
_symmetry.space_group_name_H-M   'P 1'
#
loop_
_entity.id
_entity.type
_entity.pdbx_description
1 polymer ?
#
loop_
_entity_poly.entity_id
_entity_poly.type
_entity_poly.pdbx_seq_one_letter_code
_entity_poly.pdbx_strand_id
1 'polypeptide(L)'
;YASRSLWSELLQADSSSFNIFLGDLVNNNLNLFPAIKQMMELLPVQSWTVIGNHDRDADSIRINQTFSYNTAFGSATYAFNEGNVHFIVLNNVYGKGTRSYVGKISDSQLRFVSNDLKLVPKSDQIVLCMHIPLVHTINSSALIEILEGRGNVLALAGHMHQVGRNFLQGQDVCV
;
A
#
# COMPACT_ATOMS: atom_id res chain seq x y z
N TYR A 1 2.00 -12.24 8.98
CA TYR A 1 1.17 -13.31 9.56
C TYR A 1 -0.13 -12.71 10.09
N ALA A 2 -1.16 -12.64 9.24
CA ALA A 2 -2.50 -12.49 9.78
C ALA A 2 -2.78 -13.74 10.63
N SER A 3 -3.03 -13.55 11.93
CA SER A 3 -3.37 -14.65 12.81
C SER A 3 -4.70 -15.28 12.38
N ARG A 4 -4.96 -16.55 12.72
CA ARG A 4 -6.26 -17.17 12.45
C ARG A 4 -7.43 -16.36 13.02
N SER A 5 -7.22 -15.63 14.12
CA SER A 5 -8.20 -14.72 14.71
C SER A 5 -8.56 -13.57 13.78
N LEU A 6 -7.58 -12.92 13.13
CA LEU A 6 -7.84 -11.81 12.21
C LEU A 6 -8.69 -12.25 11.01
N TRP A 7 -8.38 -13.39 10.40
CA TRP A 7 -9.20 -13.92 9.30
C TRP A 7 -10.63 -14.24 9.75
N SER A 8 -10.79 -14.79 10.97
CA SER A 8 -12.13 -15.05 11.55
C SER A 8 -12.90 -13.76 11.79
N GLU A 9 -12.24 -12.69 12.26
CA GLU A 9 -12.85 -11.38 12.44
C GLU A 9 -13.26 -10.75 11.12
N LEU A 10 -12.41 -10.81 10.09
CA LEU A 10 -12.72 -10.27 8.76
C LEU A 10 -13.90 -11.00 8.10
N LEU A 11 -14.01 -12.32 8.29
CA LEU A 11 -15.15 -13.11 7.78
C LEU A 11 -16.49 -12.77 8.47
N GLN A 12 -16.45 -12.20 9.67
CA GLN A 12 -17.63 -11.82 10.46
C GLN A 12 -17.90 -10.31 10.43
N ALA A 13 -17.11 -9.52 9.70
CA ALA A 13 -17.26 -8.07 9.65
C ALA A 13 -18.46 -7.68 8.76
N ASP A 14 -19.57 -7.32 9.39
CA ASP A 14 -20.85 -6.96 8.71
C ASP A 14 -20.90 -5.52 8.17
N SER A 15 -19.97 -4.64 8.59
CA SER A 15 -20.08 -3.19 8.37
C SER A 15 -18.96 -2.58 7.55
N SER A 16 -17.97 -3.36 7.09
CA SER A 16 -16.91 -2.86 6.22
C SER A 16 -17.38 -2.79 4.76
N SER A 17 -17.03 -1.72 4.05
CA SER A 17 -17.28 -1.61 2.61
C SER A 17 -16.22 -2.37 1.79
N PHE A 18 -15.01 -2.48 2.32
CA PHE A 18 -13.87 -3.18 1.70
C PHE A 18 -12.75 -3.40 2.73
N ASN A 19 -11.76 -4.20 2.36
CA ASN A 19 -10.55 -4.43 3.15
C ASN A 19 -9.32 -3.86 2.43
N ILE A 20 -8.36 -3.33 3.18
CA ILE A 20 -7.03 -2.96 2.67
C ILE A 20 -5.98 -3.72 3.48
N PHE A 21 -5.20 -4.56 2.81
CA PHE A 21 -4.04 -5.26 3.40
C PHE A 21 -2.78 -4.43 3.10
N LEU A 22 -2.16 -3.91 4.15
CA LEU A 22 -1.03 -2.95 4.04
C LEU A 22 0.34 -3.63 3.86
N GLY A 23 0.37 -4.76 3.19
CA GLY A 23 1.59 -5.48 2.82
C GLY A 23 2.01 -6.57 3.80
N ASP A 24 3.10 -7.25 3.44
CA ASP A 24 3.61 -8.45 4.13
C ASP A 24 2.53 -9.56 4.22
N LEU A 25 1.86 -9.80 3.08
CA LEU A 25 0.84 -10.84 2.91
C LEU A 25 1.41 -12.23 3.20
N VAL A 26 2.68 -12.42 2.89
CA VAL A 26 3.45 -13.63 3.19
C VAL A 26 4.76 -13.26 3.88
N ASN A 27 5.47 -14.26 4.43
CA ASN A 27 6.80 -14.08 5.02
C ASN A 27 7.87 -14.68 4.09
N ASN A 28 8.18 -14.00 2.99
CA ASN A 28 9.14 -14.40 1.94
C ASN A 28 8.81 -15.71 1.20
N ASN A 29 7.72 -16.37 1.50
CA ASN A 29 7.28 -17.57 0.78
C ASN A 29 6.18 -17.21 -0.23
N LEU A 30 6.59 -16.75 -1.41
CA LEU A 30 5.69 -16.29 -2.46
C LEU A 30 4.80 -17.41 -3.04
N ASN A 31 5.14 -18.68 -2.82
CA ASN A 31 4.28 -19.81 -3.21
C ASN A 31 2.95 -19.84 -2.44
N LEU A 32 2.83 -19.06 -1.37
CA LEU A 32 1.58 -18.92 -0.62
C LEU A 32 0.60 -17.91 -1.23
N PHE A 33 0.98 -17.11 -2.22
CA PHE A 33 0.09 -16.12 -2.84
C PHE A 33 -1.23 -16.70 -3.35
N PRO A 34 -1.27 -17.86 -4.03
CA PRO A 34 -2.54 -18.45 -4.43
C PRO A 34 -3.48 -18.74 -3.26
N ALA A 35 -2.94 -19.26 -2.14
CA ALA A 35 -3.73 -19.54 -0.96
C ALA A 35 -4.24 -18.25 -0.29
N ILE A 36 -3.40 -17.20 -0.19
CA ILE A 36 -3.81 -15.89 0.34
C ILE A 36 -4.91 -15.28 -0.54
N LYS A 37 -4.74 -15.32 -1.87
CA LYS A 37 -5.76 -14.83 -2.80
C LYS A 37 -7.09 -15.55 -2.63
N GLN A 38 -7.07 -16.88 -2.54
CA GLN A 38 -8.27 -17.67 -2.29
C GLN A 38 -8.93 -17.30 -0.95
N MET A 39 -8.16 -17.05 0.10
CA MET A 39 -8.70 -16.58 1.38
C MET A 39 -9.35 -15.20 1.25
N MET A 40 -8.76 -14.28 0.50
CA MET A 40 -9.34 -12.95 0.23
C MET A 40 -10.64 -13.05 -0.58
N GLU A 41 -10.74 -13.98 -1.52
CA GLU A 41 -11.94 -14.23 -2.32
C GLU A 41 -13.11 -14.79 -1.48
N LEU A 42 -12.84 -15.37 -0.31
CA LEU A 42 -13.86 -15.81 0.64
C LEU A 42 -14.38 -14.68 1.54
N LEU A 43 -13.74 -13.52 1.55
CA LEU A 43 -14.20 -12.39 2.35
C LEU A 43 -15.48 -11.79 1.74
N PRO A 44 -16.43 -11.29 2.59
CA PRO A 44 -17.72 -10.79 2.12
C PRO A 44 -17.64 -9.50 1.32
N VAL A 45 -16.49 -8.82 1.34
CA VAL A 45 -16.25 -7.52 0.69
C VAL A 45 -14.96 -7.52 -0.12
N GLN A 46 -14.85 -6.58 -1.05
CA GLN A 46 -13.66 -6.39 -1.88
C GLN A 46 -12.39 -6.24 -1.03
N SER A 47 -11.30 -6.85 -1.46
CA SER A 47 -9.98 -6.74 -0.84
C SER A 47 -9.01 -6.03 -1.76
N TRP A 48 -8.33 -5.02 -1.22
CA TRP A 48 -7.24 -4.30 -1.86
C TRP A 48 -5.91 -4.63 -1.18
N THR A 49 -4.83 -4.66 -1.92
CA THR A 49 -3.53 -5.08 -1.38
C THR A 49 -2.43 -4.07 -1.68
N VAL A 50 -1.54 -3.90 -0.73
CA VAL A 50 -0.27 -3.19 -0.89
C VAL A 50 0.84 -4.23 -0.86
N ILE A 51 1.88 -4.07 -1.65
CA ILE A 51 3.06 -4.93 -1.59
C ILE A 51 3.94 -4.56 -0.38
N GLY A 52 4.31 -5.55 0.43
CA GLY A 52 5.27 -5.40 1.52
C GLY A 52 6.68 -5.87 1.16
N ASN A 53 7.62 -5.71 2.08
CA ASN A 53 9.01 -6.13 1.85
C ASN A 53 9.17 -7.66 1.81
N HIS A 54 8.28 -8.40 2.46
CA HIS A 54 8.26 -9.86 2.42
C HIS A 54 7.48 -10.44 1.22
N ASP A 55 6.81 -9.60 0.44
CA ASP A 55 6.03 -9.98 -0.74
C ASP A 55 6.80 -9.85 -2.07
N ARG A 56 8.08 -9.46 -2.01
CA ARG A 56 8.91 -9.19 -3.18
C ARG A 56 9.63 -10.45 -3.69
N ASP A 57 9.96 -10.46 -4.97
CA ASP A 57 10.96 -11.36 -5.55
C ASP A 57 12.38 -10.98 -5.09
N ALA A 58 12.62 -11.09 -3.77
CA ALA A 58 13.78 -10.51 -3.09
C ALA A 58 15.13 -11.11 -3.54
N ASP A 59 15.13 -12.30 -4.11
CA ASP A 59 16.32 -12.96 -4.68
C ASP A 59 16.53 -12.58 -6.17
N SER A 60 15.62 -11.80 -6.77
CA SER A 60 15.76 -11.29 -8.13
C SER A 60 16.73 -10.10 -8.16
N ILE A 61 17.62 -10.10 -9.15
CA ILE A 61 18.49 -8.96 -9.48
C ILE A 61 17.73 -7.81 -10.16
N ARG A 62 16.45 -8.02 -10.53
CA ARG A 62 15.62 -7.01 -11.18
C ARG A 62 15.24 -5.91 -10.18
N ILE A 63 15.30 -4.67 -10.61
CA ILE A 63 14.99 -3.50 -9.77
C ILE A 63 13.56 -3.54 -9.21
N ASN A 64 12.60 -4.02 -10.00
CA ASN A 64 11.19 -3.94 -9.60
C ASN A 64 10.71 -5.08 -8.69
N GLN A 65 11.40 -6.17 -8.56
CA GLN A 65 11.12 -7.29 -7.62
C GLN A 65 9.61 -7.53 -7.29
N THR A 66 8.72 -7.30 -8.27
CA THR A 66 7.26 -7.32 -8.09
C THR A 66 6.56 -8.32 -9.00
N PHE A 67 7.31 -9.16 -9.71
CA PHE A 67 6.75 -10.05 -10.74
C PHE A 67 5.73 -11.03 -10.16
N SER A 68 6.10 -11.74 -9.09
CA SER A 68 5.23 -12.72 -8.45
C SER A 68 4.00 -12.05 -7.82
N TYR A 69 4.20 -10.91 -7.16
CA TYR A 69 3.10 -10.13 -6.60
C TYR A 69 2.13 -9.66 -7.70
N ASN A 70 2.65 -9.04 -8.76
CA ASN A 70 1.82 -8.54 -9.86
C ASN A 70 1.06 -9.66 -10.58
N THR A 71 1.63 -10.85 -10.65
CA THR A 71 0.97 -12.02 -11.22
C THR A 71 -0.21 -12.48 -10.35
N ALA A 72 -0.09 -12.41 -9.04
CA ALA A 72 -1.12 -12.87 -8.11
C ALA A 72 -2.23 -11.82 -7.87
N PHE A 73 -1.84 -10.56 -7.66
CA PHE A 73 -2.74 -9.51 -7.14
C PHE A 73 -2.94 -8.33 -8.11
N GLY A 74 -2.25 -8.29 -9.24
CA GLY A 74 -2.26 -7.16 -10.17
C GLY A 74 -1.18 -6.13 -9.85
N SER A 75 -1.31 -4.93 -10.43
CA SER A 75 -0.30 -3.88 -10.29
C SER A 75 -0.04 -3.52 -8.81
N ALA A 76 1.23 -3.37 -8.45
CA ALA A 76 1.63 -2.88 -7.12
C ALA A 76 1.50 -1.34 -6.97
N THR A 77 1.04 -0.65 -8.03
CA THR A 77 0.74 0.79 -8.02
C THR A 77 -0.54 1.02 -8.79
N TYR A 78 -1.56 1.56 -8.14
CA TYR A 78 -2.87 1.80 -8.73
C TYR A 78 -3.66 2.81 -7.89
N ALA A 79 -4.82 3.24 -8.39
CA ALA A 79 -5.77 4.06 -7.66
C ALA A 79 -7.19 3.53 -7.84
N PHE A 80 -8.06 3.84 -6.89
CA PHE A 80 -9.47 3.51 -6.93
C PHE A 80 -10.29 4.50 -6.09
N ASN A 81 -11.60 4.52 -6.27
CA ASN A 81 -12.51 5.39 -5.53
C ASN A 81 -13.49 4.54 -4.70
N GLU A 82 -13.77 5.01 -3.50
CA GLU A 82 -14.90 4.57 -2.68
C GLU A 82 -15.66 5.82 -2.21
N GLY A 83 -16.84 6.04 -2.79
CA GLY A 83 -17.59 7.27 -2.58
C GLY A 83 -16.77 8.51 -3.00
N ASN A 84 -16.63 9.46 -2.08
CA ASN A 84 -15.85 10.69 -2.28
C ASN A 84 -14.41 10.57 -1.75
N VAL A 85 -13.93 9.34 -1.55
CA VAL A 85 -12.57 9.07 -1.10
C VAL A 85 -11.79 8.46 -2.24
N HIS A 86 -10.67 9.08 -2.58
CA HIS A 86 -9.75 8.61 -3.60
C HIS A 86 -8.54 7.93 -2.96
N PHE A 87 -8.35 6.66 -3.26
CA PHE A 87 -7.27 5.84 -2.73
C PHE A 87 -6.15 5.71 -3.76
N ILE A 88 -4.92 5.94 -3.33
CA ILE A 88 -3.73 5.77 -4.15
C ILE A 88 -2.81 4.76 -3.47
N VAL A 89 -2.61 3.62 -4.12
CA VAL A 89 -1.74 2.55 -3.63
C VAL A 89 -0.36 2.67 -4.29
N LEU A 90 0.69 2.75 -3.46
CA LEU A 90 2.06 2.93 -3.91
C LEU A 90 2.96 1.81 -3.41
N ASN A 91 3.77 1.25 -4.31
CA ASN A 91 4.89 0.41 -3.92
C ASN A 91 6.06 1.28 -3.48
N ASN A 92 6.20 1.52 -2.19
CA ASN A 92 7.36 2.25 -1.66
C ASN A 92 8.47 1.34 -1.11
N VAL A 93 8.42 0.03 -1.38
CA VAL A 93 9.50 -0.91 -1.05
C VAL A 93 10.45 -1.01 -2.23
N TYR A 94 11.48 -0.17 -2.25
CA TYR A 94 12.44 -0.09 -3.33
C TYR A 94 13.62 -1.05 -3.11
N GLY A 95 13.77 -2.03 -4.00
CA GLY A 95 14.87 -3.00 -3.93
C GLY A 95 16.24 -2.37 -4.19
N LYS A 96 17.23 -2.70 -3.37
CA LYS A 96 18.65 -2.29 -3.51
C LYS A 96 19.58 -3.48 -3.82
N GLY A 97 19.08 -4.48 -4.51
CA GLY A 97 19.76 -5.75 -4.74
C GLY A 97 19.10 -6.89 -3.98
N THR A 98 19.78 -8.02 -3.92
CA THR A 98 19.26 -9.23 -3.27
C THR A 98 18.94 -8.98 -1.80
N ARG A 99 17.68 -9.21 -1.42
CA ARG A 99 17.14 -9.10 -0.05
C ARG A 99 17.26 -7.73 0.62
N SER A 100 17.84 -6.72 -0.06
CA SER A 100 17.99 -5.37 0.47
C SER A 100 16.93 -4.43 -0.12
N TYR A 101 16.44 -3.50 0.69
CA TYR A 101 15.45 -2.50 0.26
C TYR A 101 15.55 -1.22 1.08
N VAL A 102 14.87 -0.18 0.59
CA VAL A 102 14.64 1.08 1.31
C VAL A 102 13.23 1.56 1.04
N GLY A 103 12.70 2.38 1.92
CA GLY A 103 11.48 3.16 1.66
C GLY A 103 11.78 4.23 0.62
N LYS A 104 11.26 4.10 -0.60
CA LYS A 104 11.42 5.07 -1.68
C LYS A 104 10.30 4.94 -2.70
N ILE A 105 9.77 6.06 -3.15
CA ILE A 105 8.80 6.14 -4.24
C ILE A 105 9.58 6.40 -5.54
N SER A 106 9.31 5.62 -6.59
CA SER A 106 9.98 5.81 -7.88
C SER A 106 9.45 7.05 -8.60
N ASP A 107 10.26 7.62 -9.50
CA ASP A 107 9.85 8.78 -10.31
C ASP A 107 8.63 8.48 -11.19
N SER A 108 8.47 7.23 -11.63
CA SER A 108 7.28 6.79 -12.37
C SER A 108 6.03 6.83 -11.51
N GLN A 109 6.11 6.46 -10.24
CA GLN A 109 5.00 6.54 -9.30
C GLN A 109 4.68 8.00 -8.92
N LEU A 110 5.70 8.84 -8.72
CA LEU A 110 5.46 10.28 -8.50
C LEU A 110 4.74 10.91 -9.69
N ARG A 111 5.15 10.58 -10.93
CA ARG A 111 4.42 11.02 -12.14
C ARG A 111 3.00 10.45 -12.21
N PHE A 112 2.81 9.18 -11.82
CA PHE A 112 1.47 8.58 -11.75
C PHE A 112 0.58 9.39 -10.80
N VAL A 113 1.01 9.63 -9.56
CA VAL A 113 0.25 10.43 -8.58
C VAL A 113 -0.05 11.83 -9.11
N SER A 114 0.96 12.53 -9.66
CA SER A 114 0.78 13.88 -10.21
C SER A 114 -0.23 13.93 -11.35
N ASN A 115 -0.29 12.90 -12.19
CA ASN A 115 -1.26 12.86 -13.31
C ASN A 115 -2.65 12.44 -12.85
N ASP A 116 -2.74 11.47 -11.96
CA ASP A 116 -3.97 10.96 -11.40
C ASP A 116 -4.73 12.06 -10.64
N LEU A 117 -4.03 12.80 -9.79
CA LEU A 117 -4.61 13.91 -9.02
C LEU A 117 -5.14 15.08 -9.89
N LYS A 118 -4.75 15.19 -11.15
CA LYS A 118 -5.35 16.19 -12.07
C LYS A 118 -6.81 15.87 -12.39
N LEU A 119 -7.19 14.59 -12.27
CA LEU A 119 -8.53 14.10 -12.57
C LEU A 119 -9.41 14.02 -11.32
N VAL A 120 -8.83 14.17 -10.13
CA VAL A 120 -9.52 14.06 -8.84
C VAL A 120 -9.93 15.44 -8.34
N PRO A 121 -11.22 15.67 -8.01
CA PRO A 121 -11.66 16.94 -7.41
C PRO A 121 -10.84 17.33 -6.18
N LYS A 122 -10.59 18.63 -6.00
CA LYS A 122 -9.81 19.10 -4.83
C LYS A 122 -10.54 18.92 -3.50
N SER A 123 -11.86 18.76 -3.54
CA SER A 123 -12.71 18.51 -2.38
C SER A 123 -12.61 17.08 -1.84
N ASP A 124 -12.17 16.15 -2.69
CA ASP A 124 -12.17 14.73 -2.33
C ASP A 124 -11.06 14.42 -1.33
N GLN A 125 -11.36 13.52 -0.40
CA GLN A 125 -10.41 12.94 0.52
C GLN A 125 -9.40 12.09 -0.25
N ILE A 126 -8.11 12.30 -0.01
CA ILE A 126 -7.05 11.43 -0.55
C ILE A 126 -6.56 10.48 0.55
N VAL A 127 -6.51 9.19 0.25
CA VAL A 127 -5.91 8.18 1.12
C VAL A 127 -4.75 7.52 0.39
N LEU A 128 -3.54 7.74 0.87
CA LEU A 128 -2.34 7.06 0.39
C LEU A 128 -2.18 5.73 1.13
N CYS A 129 -2.05 4.64 0.40
CA CYS A 129 -1.79 3.32 0.95
C CYS A 129 -0.40 2.84 0.52
N MET A 130 0.47 2.58 1.47
CA MET A 130 1.83 2.10 1.24
C MET A 130 2.27 1.16 2.36
N HIS A 131 3.35 0.42 2.16
CA HIS A 131 3.81 -0.50 3.20
C HIS A 131 4.71 0.17 4.23
N ILE A 132 5.76 0.86 3.77
CA ILE A 132 6.69 1.56 4.66
C ILE A 132 6.11 2.93 5.01
N PRO A 133 6.07 3.33 6.29
CA PRO A 133 5.59 4.64 6.68
C PRO A 133 6.27 5.79 5.91
N LEU A 134 5.51 6.84 5.62
CA LEU A 134 6.00 7.98 4.86
C LEU A 134 7.21 8.65 5.53
N VAL A 135 7.25 8.67 6.87
CA VAL A 135 8.37 9.17 7.67
C VAL A 135 9.68 8.38 7.49
N HIS A 136 9.58 7.13 7.03
CA HIS A 136 10.72 6.25 6.72
C HIS A 136 10.98 6.11 5.20
N THR A 137 10.33 6.95 4.40
CA THR A 137 10.50 6.99 2.94
C THR A 137 11.42 8.13 2.57
N ILE A 138 12.61 7.82 2.01
CA ILE A 138 13.73 8.76 1.82
C ILE A 138 13.42 9.97 0.92
N ASN A 139 12.43 9.88 0.06
CA ASN A 139 12.00 10.96 -0.84
C ASN A 139 10.52 11.32 -0.63
N SER A 140 10.04 11.22 0.59
CA SER A 140 8.66 11.59 0.96
C SER A 140 8.32 13.04 0.63
N SER A 141 9.29 13.97 0.71
CA SER A 141 9.11 15.38 0.35
C SER A 141 8.59 15.58 -1.08
N ALA A 142 9.09 14.79 -2.03
CA ALA A 142 8.63 14.87 -3.42
C ALA A 142 7.15 14.46 -3.60
N LEU A 143 6.66 13.51 -2.80
CA LEU A 143 5.23 13.16 -2.79
C LEU A 143 4.41 14.26 -2.10
N ILE A 144 4.90 14.82 -0.99
CA ILE A 144 4.23 15.89 -0.26
C ILE A 144 4.07 17.14 -1.14
N GLU A 145 5.09 17.50 -1.90
CA GLU A 145 5.03 18.59 -2.88
C GLU A 145 3.89 18.40 -3.92
N ILE A 146 3.72 17.16 -4.42
CA ILE A 146 2.62 16.82 -5.35
C ILE A 146 1.24 16.97 -4.69
N LEU A 147 1.17 16.72 -3.39
CA LEU A 147 -0.06 16.81 -2.60
C LEU A 147 -0.35 18.23 -2.09
N GLU A 148 0.54 19.18 -2.33
CA GLU A 148 0.38 20.56 -1.89
C GLU A 148 -0.95 21.18 -2.38
N GLY A 149 -1.64 21.86 -1.48
CA GLY A 149 -2.96 22.43 -1.73
C GLY A 149 -4.13 21.44 -1.67
N ARG A 150 -3.88 20.16 -1.26
CA ARG A 150 -4.92 19.19 -0.90
C ARG A 150 -5.10 19.22 0.63
N GLY A 151 -6.26 19.67 1.10
CA GLY A 151 -6.53 19.84 2.53
C GLY A 151 -6.80 18.55 3.30
N ASN A 152 -7.15 17.46 2.62
CA ASN A 152 -7.64 16.23 3.22
C ASN A 152 -6.82 15.03 2.71
N VAL A 153 -5.61 14.85 3.24
CA VAL A 153 -4.75 13.71 2.90
C VAL A 153 -4.48 12.87 4.15
N LEU A 154 -4.75 11.58 4.03
CA LEU A 154 -4.41 10.57 5.02
C LEU A 154 -3.42 9.58 4.39
N ALA A 155 -2.41 9.14 5.14
CA ALA A 155 -1.55 8.04 4.72
C ALA A 155 -1.70 6.85 5.68
N LEU A 156 -1.94 5.67 5.12
CA LEU A 156 -1.99 4.40 5.82
C LEU A 156 -0.75 3.59 5.50
N ALA A 157 -0.09 3.04 6.52
CA ALA A 157 1.08 2.21 6.34
C ALA A 157 1.08 1.01 7.31
N GLY A 158 1.86 -0.02 6.96
CA GLY A 158 2.14 -1.18 7.79
C GLY A 158 3.59 -1.19 8.28
N HIS A 159 4.28 -2.34 8.14
CA HIS A 159 5.72 -2.52 8.36
C HIS A 159 6.21 -2.47 9.81
N MET A 160 5.77 -1.49 10.58
CA MET A 160 6.31 -1.24 11.93
C MET A 160 5.77 -2.19 13.00
N HIS A 161 4.71 -2.95 12.71
CA HIS A 161 4.03 -3.83 13.66
C HIS A 161 3.60 -3.11 14.96
N GLN A 162 3.30 -1.83 14.85
CA GLN A 162 2.86 -0.96 15.94
C GLN A 162 1.70 -0.10 15.45
N VAL A 163 0.79 0.21 16.35
CA VAL A 163 -0.23 1.22 16.08
C VAL A 163 0.32 2.58 16.48
N GLY A 164 0.38 3.49 15.54
CA GLY A 164 0.92 4.81 15.77
C GLY A 164 0.27 5.87 14.88
N ARG A 165 0.45 7.13 15.23
CA ARG A 165 0.03 8.27 14.43
C ARG A 165 1.18 9.27 14.38
N ASN A 166 1.55 9.65 13.16
CA ASN A 166 2.60 10.63 12.92
C ASN A 166 2.05 11.79 12.10
N PHE A 167 2.62 12.98 12.30
CA PHE A 167 2.34 14.14 11.48
C PHE A 167 3.58 14.46 10.64
N LEU A 168 3.41 14.59 9.34
CA LEU A 168 4.47 14.97 8.44
C LEU A 168 4.04 16.23 7.69
N GLN A 169 4.71 17.37 7.95
CA GLN A 169 4.41 18.67 7.33
C GLN A 169 2.91 19.05 7.41
N GLY A 170 2.27 18.76 8.56
CA GLY A 170 0.85 19.07 8.78
C GLY A 170 -0.15 18.06 8.21
N GLN A 171 0.33 16.98 7.59
CA GLN A 171 -0.52 15.87 7.13
C GLN A 171 -0.58 14.75 8.17
N ASP A 172 -1.77 14.20 8.42
CA ASP A 172 -1.95 13.04 9.28
C ASP A 172 -1.40 11.78 8.60
N VAL A 173 -0.50 11.09 9.27
CA VAL A 173 0.03 9.79 8.81
C VAL A 173 -0.27 8.74 9.88
N CYS A 174 -1.17 7.83 9.59
CA CYS A 174 -1.42 6.65 10.42
C CYS A 174 -0.42 5.53 10.07
N VAL A 175 0.14 4.89 11.09
CA VAL A 175 1.07 3.77 10.96
C VAL A 175 0.52 2.58 11.73
#